data_91377050242505c851260c99d58ef17a
#
_entry.id   91377050242505c851260c99d58ef17a
#
_cell.length_a   1.000
_cell.length_b   1.000
_cell.length_c   1.000
_cell.angle_alpha   90.00
_cell.angle_beta   90.00
_cell.angle_gamma   90.00
#
_symmetry.space_group_name_H-M   'P 1'
#
loop_
_entity.id
_entity.type
_entity.pdbx_description
1 polymer ?
#
loop_
_entity_poly.entity_id
_entity_poly.type
_entity_poly.pdbx_seq_one_letter_code
_entity_poly.pdbx_strand_id
1 'polypeptide(L)'
;MTVSPTNNRVYSQSIERLRFPERIDRLEVERVARLCLDGGNISTLLDIGTGSALFAETFFKAGISVAGVDTNLDMINAAKGHLPDGEFIVAPAESLPIADGSFDATFFGVVFHEVSDYAQAMREAYRVSRRLTCILEWQHKQEEFGPPLEDRLTEEFLRDLGLSTGYRSFEAFALKTLTLYRMHK
;
A
#
# COMPACT_ATOMS: atom_id res chain seq x y z
N MET A 1 -8.97 20.04 21.53
CA MET A 1 -9.34 19.60 20.19
C MET A 1 -8.19 20.01 19.28
N THR A 2 -7.21 19.13 19.12
CA THR A 2 -6.09 19.35 18.19
C THR A 2 -6.53 18.80 16.84
N VAL A 3 -6.78 19.70 15.90
CA VAL A 3 -7.02 19.36 14.50
C VAL A 3 -5.69 18.80 13.99
N SER A 4 -5.65 17.50 13.67
CA SER A 4 -4.54 16.92 12.94
C SER A 4 -4.35 17.68 11.63
N PRO A 5 -3.11 18.03 11.23
CA PRO A 5 -2.89 18.68 9.95
C PRO A 5 -3.38 17.76 8.82
N THR A 6 -4.30 18.25 8.02
CA THR A 6 -4.73 17.59 6.79
C THR A 6 -3.53 17.46 5.87
N ASN A 7 -3.04 16.24 5.72
CA ASN A 7 -1.93 15.95 4.82
C ASN A 7 -2.44 15.98 3.38
N ASN A 8 -2.40 17.13 2.74
CA ASN A 8 -2.84 17.35 1.35
C ASN A 8 -1.76 16.92 0.33
N ARG A 9 -1.14 15.75 0.52
CA ARG A 9 -0.09 15.25 -0.37
C ARG A 9 -0.66 14.32 -1.43
N VAL A 10 -1.25 14.92 -2.43
CA VAL A 10 -1.53 14.22 -3.68
C VAL A 10 -0.24 14.17 -4.49
N TYR A 11 0.15 12.97 -4.96
CA TYR A 11 1.28 12.80 -5.88
C TYR A 11 1.12 13.76 -7.07
N SER A 12 2.07 14.68 -7.23
CA SER A 12 1.98 15.80 -8.20
C SER A 12 2.91 15.65 -9.41
N GLN A 13 3.62 14.52 -9.52
CA GLN A 13 4.54 14.25 -10.64
C GLN A 13 3.84 13.46 -11.74
N SER A 14 4.46 13.39 -12.93
CA SER A 14 3.87 12.64 -14.04
C SER A 14 3.76 11.15 -13.74
N ILE A 15 2.66 10.53 -14.17
CA ILE A 15 2.33 9.13 -13.92
C ILE A 15 3.40 8.19 -14.47
N GLU A 16 4.02 8.55 -15.61
CA GLU A 16 5.08 7.75 -16.25
C GLU A 16 6.29 7.54 -15.33
N ARG A 17 6.58 8.53 -14.45
CA ARG A 17 7.70 8.43 -13.49
C ARG A 17 7.52 7.31 -12.47
N LEU A 18 6.29 6.89 -12.20
CA LEU A 18 6.01 5.76 -11.31
C LEU A 18 6.59 4.45 -11.84
N ARG A 19 6.84 4.37 -13.15
CA ARG A 19 7.32 3.15 -13.84
C ARG A 19 8.74 3.29 -14.41
N PHE A 20 9.49 4.33 -14.02
CA PHE A 20 10.89 4.45 -14.42
C PHE A 20 11.74 3.29 -13.86
N PRO A 21 12.66 2.72 -14.64
CA PRO A 21 13.49 1.59 -14.22
C PRO A 21 14.20 1.82 -12.87
N GLU A 22 14.72 3.03 -12.63
CA GLU A 22 15.43 3.39 -11.42
C GLU A 22 14.51 3.38 -10.20
N ARG A 23 13.22 3.73 -10.37
CA ARG A 23 12.22 3.65 -9.32
C ARG A 23 11.86 2.20 -9.05
N ILE A 24 11.64 1.40 -10.08
CA ILE A 24 11.31 -0.04 -9.95
C ILE A 24 12.43 -0.78 -9.20
N ASP A 25 13.70 -0.53 -9.54
CA ASP A 25 14.86 -1.11 -8.83
C ASP A 25 14.90 -0.68 -7.36
N ARG A 26 14.68 0.62 -7.10
CA ARG A 26 14.66 1.15 -5.72
C ARG A 26 13.55 0.56 -4.87
N LEU A 27 12.38 0.32 -5.45
CA LEU A 27 11.24 -0.27 -4.77
C LEU A 27 11.39 -1.78 -4.55
N GLU A 28 12.37 -2.44 -5.16
CA GLU A 28 12.60 -3.89 -5.08
C GLU A 28 11.31 -4.71 -5.31
N VAL A 29 10.53 -4.30 -6.33
CA VAL A 29 9.12 -4.69 -6.54
C VAL A 29 8.90 -6.21 -6.47
N GLU A 30 9.74 -6.99 -7.15
CA GLU A 30 9.67 -8.46 -7.16
C GLU A 30 9.97 -9.07 -5.77
N ARG A 31 10.91 -8.48 -5.03
CA ARG A 31 11.24 -8.94 -3.67
C ARG A 31 10.11 -8.63 -2.71
N VAL A 32 9.52 -7.44 -2.82
CA VAL A 32 8.35 -7.04 -2.03
C VAL A 32 7.19 -7.99 -2.26
N ALA A 33 6.86 -8.28 -3.53
CA ALA A 33 5.77 -9.19 -3.86
C ALA A 33 6.02 -10.60 -3.26
N ARG A 34 7.23 -11.15 -3.38
CA ARG A 34 7.56 -12.44 -2.76
C ARG A 34 7.39 -12.40 -1.24
N LEU A 35 7.89 -11.37 -0.57
CA LEU A 35 7.75 -11.22 0.89
C LEU A 35 6.29 -11.08 1.32
N CYS A 36 5.45 -10.36 0.56
CA CYS A 36 4.01 -10.26 0.86
C CYS A 36 3.30 -11.62 0.75
N LEU A 37 3.71 -12.47 -0.18
CA LEU A 37 3.07 -13.76 -0.45
C LEU A 37 3.65 -14.92 0.36
N ASP A 38 4.80 -14.72 1.02
CA ASP A 38 5.51 -15.77 1.75
C ASP A 38 4.68 -16.29 2.93
N GLY A 39 4.59 -17.62 3.04
CA GLY A 39 3.88 -18.31 4.13
C GLY A 39 2.36 -18.14 4.15
N GLY A 40 1.75 -17.48 3.13
CA GLY A 40 0.32 -17.23 3.07
C GLY A 40 -0.39 -17.94 1.92
N ASN A 41 -1.58 -18.48 2.17
CA ASN A 41 -2.52 -18.85 1.11
C ASN A 41 -3.25 -17.58 0.63
N ILE A 42 -2.56 -16.74 -0.12
CA ILE A 42 -3.08 -15.51 -0.71
C ILE A 42 -3.45 -15.82 -2.16
N SER A 43 -4.71 -15.66 -2.50
CA SER A 43 -5.24 -15.82 -3.87
C SER A 43 -5.80 -14.51 -4.40
N THR A 44 -6.21 -13.60 -3.51
CA THR A 44 -6.80 -12.31 -3.85
C THR A 44 -6.14 -11.19 -3.06
N LEU A 45 -5.86 -10.07 -3.72
CA LEU A 45 -5.20 -8.92 -3.09
C LEU A 45 -5.81 -7.60 -3.57
N LEU A 46 -6.06 -6.68 -2.63
CA LEU A 46 -6.43 -5.30 -2.91
C LEU A 46 -5.21 -4.39 -2.76
N ASP A 47 -4.83 -3.71 -3.83
CA ASP A 47 -3.76 -2.70 -3.87
C ASP A 47 -4.37 -1.31 -3.60
N ILE A 48 -4.12 -0.77 -2.39
CA ILE A 48 -4.70 0.50 -1.92
C ILE A 48 -3.70 1.64 -2.20
N GLY A 49 -4.12 2.63 -2.98
CA GLY A 49 -3.24 3.63 -3.58
C GLY A 49 -2.43 3.01 -4.73
N THR A 50 -3.12 2.29 -5.62
CA THR A 50 -2.50 1.46 -6.68
C THR A 50 -1.68 2.26 -7.69
N GLY A 51 -1.90 3.58 -7.80
CA GLY A 51 -1.23 4.43 -8.78
C GLY A 51 -1.38 3.87 -10.20
N SER A 52 -0.25 3.66 -10.88
CA SER A 52 -0.21 3.05 -12.23
C SER A 52 -0.26 1.52 -12.24
N ALA A 53 -0.70 0.87 -11.15
CA ALA A 53 -0.76 -0.59 -10.97
C ALA A 53 0.59 -1.33 -11.04
N LEU A 54 1.70 -0.68 -10.67
CA LEU A 54 3.02 -1.32 -10.73
C LEU A 54 3.09 -2.58 -9.85
N PHE A 55 2.65 -2.49 -8.59
CA PHE A 55 2.61 -3.62 -7.68
C PHE A 55 1.47 -4.59 -8.01
N ALA A 56 0.27 -4.08 -8.35
CA ALA A 56 -0.85 -4.90 -8.78
C ALA A 56 -0.47 -5.81 -9.97
N GLU A 57 0.22 -5.28 -10.98
CA GLU A 57 0.73 -6.06 -12.12
C GLU A 57 1.73 -7.15 -11.68
N THR A 58 2.59 -6.83 -10.71
CA THR A 58 3.58 -7.79 -10.20
C THR A 58 2.91 -8.93 -9.42
N PHE A 59 1.92 -8.62 -8.58
CA PHE A 59 1.11 -9.64 -7.92
C PHE A 59 0.30 -10.48 -8.90
N PHE A 60 -0.27 -9.86 -9.93
CA PHE A 60 -1.00 -10.56 -10.99
C PHE A 60 -0.11 -11.55 -11.73
N LYS A 61 1.12 -11.16 -12.10
CA LYS A 61 2.12 -12.05 -12.71
C LYS A 61 2.54 -13.21 -11.79
N ALA A 62 2.42 -13.04 -10.48
CA ALA A 62 2.63 -14.10 -9.48
C ALA A 62 1.40 -15.02 -9.30
N GLY A 63 0.33 -14.84 -10.08
CA GLY A 63 -0.87 -15.67 -10.07
C GLY A 63 -1.95 -15.23 -9.07
N ILE A 64 -1.86 -14.01 -8.55
CA ILE A 64 -2.84 -13.44 -7.60
C ILE A 64 -3.91 -12.68 -8.38
N SER A 65 -5.18 -12.89 -8.04
CA SER A 65 -6.27 -12.03 -8.52
C SER A 65 -6.20 -10.70 -7.78
N VAL A 66 -6.11 -9.59 -8.54
CA VAL A 66 -5.87 -8.27 -7.97
C VAL A 66 -6.98 -7.29 -8.33
N ALA A 67 -7.32 -6.44 -7.36
CA ALA A 67 -8.04 -5.20 -7.57
C ALA A 67 -7.22 -4.04 -7.02
N GLY A 68 -7.50 -2.82 -7.48
CA GLY A 68 -6.81 -1.63 -7.00
C GLY A 68 -7.76 -0.47 -6.76
N VAL A 69 -7.42 0.36 -5.79
CA VAL A 69 -8.10 1.63 -5.54
C VAL A 69 -7.11 2.77 -5.52
N ASP A 70 -7.54 3.93 -5.97
CA ASP A 70 -6.78 5.18 -5.89
C ASP A 70 -7.77 6.35 -5.86
N THR A 71 -7.40 7.45 -5.25
CA THR A 71 -8.24 8.67 -5.23
C THR A 71 -8.19 9.43 -6.54
N ASN A 72 -7.15 9.22 -7.35
CA ASN A 72 -6.90 9.93 -8.58
C ASN A 72 -7.41 9.12 -9.80
N LEU A 73 -8.39 9.68 -10.53
CA LEU A 73 -8.96 9.06 -11.73
C LEU A 73 -7.91 8.80 -12.82
N ASP A 74 -6.92 9.68 -12.97
CA ASP A 74 -5.87 9.50 -13.99
C ASP A 74 -4.97 8.30 -13.64
N MET A 75 -4.71 8.06 -12.35
CA MET A 75 -4.02 6.85 -11.88
C MET A 75 -4.84 5.60 -12.20
N ILE A 76 -6.14 5.61 -11.93
CA ILE A 76 -7.04 4.49 -12.26
C ILE A 76 -7.08 4.23 -13.77
N ASN A 77 -7.10 5.26 -14.60
CA ASN A 77 -7.03 5.11 -16.06
C ASN A 77 -5.69 4.50 -16.51
N ALA A 78 -4.59 4.94 -15.92
CA ALA A 78 -3.27 4.36 -16.19
C ALA A 78 -3.19 2.90 -15.72
N ALA A 79 -3.72 2.58 -14.53
CA ALA A 79 -3.78 1.22 -14.01
C ALA A 79 -4.52 0.27 -14.95
N LYS A 80 -5.70 0.67 -15.45
CA LYS A 80 -6.47 -0.09 -16.44
C LYS A 80 -5.72 -0.28 -17.76
N GLY A 81 -4.90 0.70 -18.16
CA GLY A 81 -4.05 0.60 -19.34
C GLY A 81 -2.92 -0.42 -19.19
N HIS A 82 -2.33 -0.52 -17.99
CA HIS A 82 -1.24 -1.45 -17.71
C HIS A 82 -1.70 -2.86 -17.34
N LEU A 83 -2.84 -2.98 -16.68
CA LEU A 83 -3.40 -4.27 -16.27
C LEU A 83 -4.91 -4.30 -16.60
N PRO A 84 -5.29 -4.55 -17.87
CA PRO A 84 -6.70 -4.56 -18.30
C PRO A 84 -7.55 -5.62 -17.61
N ASP A 85 -6.94 -6.71 -17.15
CA ASP A 85 -7.61 -7.81 -16.46
C ASP A 85 -7.84 -7.52 -14.95
N GLY A 86 -7.31 -6.41 -14.44
CA GLY A 86 -7.51 -5.98 -13.05
C GLY A 86 -8.78 -5.15 -12.88
N GLU A 87 -9.33 -5.18 -11.68
CA GLU A 87 -10.47 -4.34 -11.30
C GLU A 87 -9.97 -3.07 -10.59
N PHE A 88 -10.22 -1.89 -11.17
CA PHE A 88 -9.75 -0.62 -10.62
C PHE A 88 -10.88 0.38 -10.44
N ILE A 89 -11.00 0.95 -9.23
CA ILE A 89 -12.03 1.92 -8.86
C ILE A 89 -11.46 3.15 -8.15
N VAL A 90 -12.12 4.28 -8.31
CA VAL A 90 -11.76 5.51 -7.59
C VAL A 90 -12.36 5.46 -6.19
N ALA A 91 -11.50 5.40 -5.17
CA ALA A 91 -11.92 5.43 -3.78
C ALA A 91 -10.77 5.86 -2.86
N PRO A 92 -11.06 6.57 -1.73
CA PRO A 92 -10.08 6.82 -0.70
C PRO A 92 -9.85 5.59 0.17
N ALA A 93 -8.64 5.47 0.73
CA ALA A 93 -8.27 4.36 1.63
C ALA A 93 -9.13 4.31 2.90
N GLU A 94 -9.64 5.45 3.34
CA GLU A 94 -10.45 5.62 4.55
C GLU A 94 -11.93 5.20 4.36
N SER A 95 -12.38 4.94 3.13
CA SER A 95 -13.76 4.55 2.82
C SER A 95 -13.81 3.70 1.57
N LEU A 96 -13.58 2.40 1.73
CA LEU A 96 -13.52 1.46 0.63
C LEU A 96 -14.94 0.94 0.28
N PRO A 97 -15.43 1.08 -0.96
CA PRO A 97 -16.71 0.56 -1.40
C PRO A 97 -16.64 -0.96 -1.65
N ILE A 98 -16.11 -1.69 -0.69
CA ILE A 98 -15.77 -3.11 -0.75
C ILE A 98 -16.33 -3.79 0.49
N ALA A 99 -16.93 -4.97 0.34
CA ALA A 99 -17.49 -5.71 1.45
C ALA A 99 -16.39 -6.27 2.38
N ASP A 100 -16.78 -6.55 3.63
CA ASP A 100 -15.89 -7.14 4.63
C ASP A 100 -15.31 -8.47 4.15
N GLY A 101 -14.03 -8.68 4.38
CA GLY A 101 -13.32 -9.91 4.07
C GLY A 101 -13.38 -10.30 2.58
N SER A 102 -13.42 -9.35 1.66
CA SER A 102 -13.47 -9.63 0.22
C SER A 102 -12.14 -10.14 -0.33
N PHE A 103 -11.02 -9.75 0.26
CA PHE A 103 -9.67 -10.11 -0.18
C PHE A 103 -8.91 -10.92 0.87
N ASP A 104 -8.00 -11.79 0.44
CA ASP A 104 -7.11 -12.47 1.38
C ASP A 104 -6.11 -11.49 2.00
N ALA A 105 -5.61 -10.54 1.20
CA ALA A 105 -4.67 -9.52 1.64
C ALA A 105 -5.00 -8.13 1.11
N THR A 106 -4.50 -7.11 1.82
CA THR A 106 -4.42 -5.73 1.34
C THR A 106 -2.96 -5.29 1.29
N PHE A 107 -2.64 -4.38 0.37
CA PHE A 107 -1.30 -3.84 0.19
C PHE A 107 -1.34 -2.33 0.04
N PHE A 108 -0.40 -1.63 0.68
CA PHE A 108 -0.11 -0.22 0.48
C PHE A 108 1.32 -0.07 -0.03
N GLY A 109 1.49 0.42 -1.24
CA GLY A 109 2.78 0.54 -1.90
C GLY A 109 3.35 1.94 -1.87
N VAL A 110 3.99 2.36 -0.76
CA VAL A 110 4.61 3.71 -0.62
C VAL A 110 3.57 4.82 -0.74
N VAL A 111 2.45 4.65 -0.06
CA VAL A 111 1.30 5.57 -0.11
C VAL A 111 0.67 5.78 1.27
N PHE A 112 0.96 4.92 2.25
CA PHE A 112 0.29 5.01 3.55
C PHE A 112 0.60 6.33 4.27
N HIS A 113 1.79 6.91 4.07
CA HIS A 113 2.15 8.23 4.61
C HIS A 113 1.33 9.40 4.00
N GLU A 114 0.62 9.17 2.89
CA GLU A 114 -0.20 10.18 2.21
C GLU A 114 -1.66 10.20 2.69
N VAL A 115 -2.14 9.17 3.41
CA VAL A 115 -3.53 9.09 3.85
C VAL A 115 -3.86 10.17 4.90
N SER A 116 -5.10 10.63 4.90
CA SER A 116 -5.55 11.71 5.79
C SER A 116 -5.85 11.23 7.20
N ASP A 117 -6.37 10.01 7.35
CA ASP A 117 -6.69 9.36 8.63
C ASP A 117 -6.11 7.94 8.65
N TYR A 118 -4.90 7.81 9.22
CA TYR A 118 -4.20 6.53 9.33
C TYR A 118 -5.03 5.46 10.05
N ALA A 119 -5.74 5.84 11.11
CA ALA A 119 -6.52 4.90 11.88
C ALA A 119 -7.73 4.39 11.09
N GLN A 120 -8.38 5.26 10.33
CA GLN A 120 -9.51 4.86 9.50
C GLN A 120 -9.05 4.02 8.30
N ALA A 121 -7.96 4.40 7.62
CA ALA A 121 -7.41 3.60 6.53
C ALA A 121 -6.98 2.20 6.99
N MET A 122 -6.35 2.10 8.19
CA MET A 122 -5.98 0.81 8.76
C MET A 122 -7.21 -0.04 9.11
N ARG A 123 -8.28 0.57 9.66
CA ARG A 123 -9.56 -0.13 9.92
C ARG A 123 -10.19 -0.65 8.65
N GLU A 124 -10.19 0.13 7.57
CA GLU A 124 -10.72 -0.30 6.27
C GLU A 124 -9.89 -1.45 5.68
N ALA A 125 -8.56 -1.35 5.69
CA ALA A 125 -7.68 -2.44 5.26
C ALA A 125 -7.90 -3.72 6.08
N TYR A 126 -8.05 -3.58 7.41
CA TYR A 126 -8.42 -4.69 8.28
C TYR A 126 -9.79 -5.26 7.92
N ARG A 127 -10.80 -4.42 7.74
CA ARG A 127 -12.17 -4.84 7.44
C ARG A 127 -12.26 -5.66 6.15
N VAL A 128 -11.64 -5.18 5.07
CA VAL A 128 -11.73 -5.82 3.75
C VAL A 128 -10.81 -7.02 3.57
N SER A 129 -9.72 -7.14 4.35
CA SER A 129 -8.83 -8.30 4.32
C SER A 129 -9.32 -9.44 5.20
N ARG A 130 -9.03 -10.68 4.80
CA ARG A 130 -9.27 -11.89 5.61
C ARG A 130 -8.09 -12.28 6.47
N ARG A 131 -6.85 -12.00 6.05
CA ARG A 131 -5.64 -12.60 6.63
C ARG A 131 -4.52 -11.62 6.91
N LEU A 132 -4.22 -10.73 5.97
CA LEU A 132 -2.97 -10.00 5.93
C LEU A 132 -3.15 -8.57 5.42
N THR A 133 -2.45 -7.62 6.03
CA THR A 133 -2.18 -6.31 5.44
C THR A 133 -0.67 -6.13 5.35
N CYS A 134 -0.21 -5.75 4.16
CA CYS A 134 1.17 -5.37 3.90
C CYS A 134 1.27 -3.87 3.68
N ILE A 135 2.26 -3.23 4.30
CA ILE A 135 2.56 -1.80 4.09
C ILE A 135 4.03 -1.68 3.73
N LEU A 136 4.32 -1.18 2.54
CA LEU A 136 5.67 -0.82 2.12
C LEU A 136 5.86 0.68 2.33
N GLU A 137 6.82 1.07 3.16
CA GLU A 137 7.06 2.47 3.47
C GLU A 137 8.54 2.83 3.54
N TRP A 138 8.82 4.13 3.40
CA TRP A 138 10.16 4.69 3.55
C TRP A 138 10.67 4.46 4.97
N GLN A 139 11.94 4.04 5.09
CA GLN A 139 12.61 3.97 6.38
C GLN A 139 12.62 5.37 7.03
N HIS A 140 12.35 5.43 8.34
CA HIS A 140 12.36 6.70 9.08
C HIS A 140 13.79 7.18 9.32
N LYS A 141 14.46 7.58 8.24
CA LYS A 141 15.81 8.18 8.21
C LYS A 141 15.92 9.16 7.05
N GLN A 142 16.85 10.11 7.16
CA GLN A 142 17.10 11.06 6.08
C GLN A 142 17.69 10.36 4.85
N GLU A 143 17.07 10.58 3.69
CA GLU A 143 17.47 10.01 2.40
C GLU A 143 17.33 11.08 1.30
N GLU A 144 18.01 10.86 0.16
CA GLU A 144 17.89 11.75 -1.02
C GLU A 144 16.55 11.65 -1.73
N PHE A 145 15.82 10.53 -1.51
CA PHE A 145 14.57 10.22 -2.18
C PHE A 145 13.43 10.01 -1.18
N GLY A 146 12.20 10.16 -1.66
CA GLY A 146 11.01 9.98 -0.85
C GLY A 146 10.55 11.26 -0.16
N PRO A 147 9.59 11.17 0.76
CA PRO A 147 9.09 12.32 1.51
C PRO A 147 10.13 12.82 2.51
N PRO A 148 10.00 14.07 2.99
CA PRO A 148 10.81 14.59 4.10
C PRO A 148 10.72 13.69 5.34
N LEU A 149 11.71 13.77 6.23
CA LEU A 149 11.79 12.90 7.41
C LEU A 149 10.54 13.01 8.32
N GLU A 150 10.03 14.22 8.47
CA GLU A 150 8.83 14.52 9.27
C GLU A 150 7.55 13.85 8.76
N ASP A 151 7.56 13.40 7.50
CA ASP A 151 6.42 12.73 6.86
C ASP A 151 6.58 11.21 6.80
N ARG A 152 7.75 10.70 7.20
CA ARG A 152 8.01 9.26 7.24
C ARG A 152 7.47 8.66 8.52
N LEU A 153 6.79 7.55 8.38
CA LEU A 153 6.20 6.84 9.51
C LEU A 153 7.26 5.98 10.22
N THR A 154 7.21 5.98 11.55
CA THR A 154 8.08 5.10 12.34
C THR A 154 7.52 3.69 12.39
N GLU A 155 8.39 2.70 12.57
CA GLU A 155 7.98 1.30 12.79
C GLU A 155 7.11 1.16 14.04
N GLU A 156 7.45 1.87 15.12
CA GLU A 156 6.68 1.87 16.36
C GLU A 156 5.25 2.36 16.12
N PHE A 157 5.08 3.48 15.41
CA PHE A 157 3.77 4.02 15.06
C PHE A 157 2.92 2.99 14.28
N LEU A 158 3.49 2.36 13.24
CA LEU A 158 2.78 1.37 12.43
C LEU A 158 2.43 0.11 13.21
N ARG A 159 3.32 -0.34 14.10
CA ARG A 159 3.08 -1.48 14.99
C ARG A 159 1.91 -1.20 15.93
N ASP A 160 1.95 -0.08 16.65
CA ASP A 160 0.92 0.30 17.62
C ASP A 160 -0.43 0.50 16.94
N LEU A 161 -0.43 1.14 15.77
CA LEU A 161 -1.63 1.31 14.96
C LEU A 161 -2.22 -0.04 14.53
N GLY A 162 -1.39 -0.96 14.03
CA GLY A 162 -1.83 -2.29 13.64
C GLY A 162 -2.41 -3.08 14.82
N LEU A 163 -1.67 -3.16 15.93
CA LEU A 163 -2.13 -3.88 17.12
C LEU A 163 -3.42 -3.29 17.70
N SER A 164 -3.54 -1.96 17.75
CA SER A 164 -4.76 -1.29 18.22
C SER A 164 -5.96 -1.48 17.28
N THR A 165 -5.72 -1.74 15.99
CA THR A 165 -6.77 -2.07 15.02
C THR A 165 -7.29 -3.50 15.17
N GLY A 166 -6.48 -4.42 15.72
CA GLY A 166 -6.87 -5.81 15.98
C GLY A 166 -6.00 -6.87 15.28
N TYR A 167 -4.91 -6.46 14.61
CA TYR A 167 -3.93 -7.42 14.09
C TYR A 167 -3.22 -8.15 15.24
N ARG A 168 -2.91 -9.42 15.04
CA ARG A 168 -2.34 -10.31 16.07
C ARG A 168 -0.82 -10.36 16.05
N SER A 169 -0.21 -10.08 14.90
CA SER A 169 1.24 -10.05 14.75
C SER A 169 1.68 -8.95 13.80
N PHE A 170 2.92 -8.55 13.97
CA PHE A 170 3.59 -7.52 13.19
C PHE A 170 5.01 -7.99 12.88
N GLU A 171 5.37 -7.97 11.61
CA GLU A 171 6.70 -8.32 11.11
C GLU A 171 7.24 -7.15 10.29
N ALA A 172 8.55 -6.92 10.34
CA ALA A 172 9.24 -5.88 9.57
C ALA A 172 10.40 -6.47 8.79
N PHE A 173 10.45 -6.21 7.50
CA PHE A 173 11.48 -6.67 6.57
C PHE A 173 12.21 -5.48 5.97
N ALA A 174 13.45 -5.25 6.39
CA ALA A 174 14.27 -4.19 5.85
C ALA A 174 14.68 -4.47 4.39
N LEU A 175 14.49 -3.46 3.54
CA LEU A 175 14.93 -3.39 2.16
C LEU A 175 16.05 -2.35 2.02
N LYS A 176 16.47 -2.00 0.78
CA LYS A 176 17.54 -1.00 0.57
C LYS A 176 17.21 0.36 1.22
N THR A 177 16.04 0.92 0.92
CA THR A 177 15.61 2.25 1.38
C THR A 177 14.21 2.25 2.00
N LEU A 178 13.54 1.12 1.96
CA LEU A 178 12.17 0.91 2.41
C LEU A 178 12.13 -0.15 3.50
N THR A 179 10.99 -0.28 4.17
CA THR A 179 10.67 -1.40 5.03
C THR A 179 9.29 -1.93 4.64
N LEU A 180 9.18 -3.23 4.46
CA LEU A 180 7.90 -3.90 4.31
C LEU A 180 7.41 -4.36 5.67
N TYR A 181 6.23 -3.94 6.06
CA TYR A 181 5.54 -4.37 7.27
C TYR A 181 4.42 -5.34 6.90
N ARG A 182 4.32 -6.44 7.66
CA ARG A 182 3.25 -7.43 7.50
C ARG A 182 2.48 -7.56 8.81
N MET A 183 1.17 -7.48 8.73
CA MET A 183 0.26 -7.52 9.88
C MET A 183 -0.78 -8.61 9.65
N HIS A 184 -0.77 -9.65 10.47
CA HIS A 184 -1.69 -10.79 10.36
C HIS A 184 -2.89 -10.64 11.29
N LYS A 185 -4.06 -11.07 10.80
CA LYS A 185 -5.33 -11.11 11.58
C LYS A 185 -5.40 -12.33 12.48
#